data_cdc3f1ab676c8f660be64faeef7cce66
#
_entry.id   cdc3f1ab676c8f660be64faeef7cce66
#
_cell.length_a   1.000
_cell.length_b   1.000
_cell.length_c   1.000
_cell.angle_alpha   90.00
_cell.angle_beta   90.00
_cell.angle_gamma   90.00
#
_symmetry.space_group_name_H-M   'P 1'
#
loop_
_entity.id
_entity.type
_entity.pdbx_description
1 polymer ?
#
loop_
_entity_poly.entity_id
_entity_poly.type
_entity_poly.pdbx_seq_one_letter_code
_entity_poly.pdbx_strand_id
1 'polypeptide(L)'
;MGSTIMRNHLALSALLAAGVILISAMSFSQEQPRRERTIDEIKTEAIHRAEVGQYPLIGLDPADVKQAFERIHTADKDEWAAAFMHVADRYFNEAKSLEKSDPIKANADFIRAWRLYSFGRWPIPASPGKQRSYEKAIEAFLDHAKFYDPPLEVVHIPFEGKEITGYLRLPKNAKGPVPLVIAVNGLDSRKEDLTESFGVILPFGIGFLAVDGPGTGQAPIKVSDTSERMLSKVIDYAQSRPEIDKNRIAMHGVSWGAYWATKMAIVERGRLRGCSAQSPPVDHFFQKEFLMNSLLGNREYLFDQVPALMNILEGVHTLDEMGEYLPRMSLVAQGLLGRPMAPMLVIAGVLDTQVPIDDEYLLLSKGDVPKDAWINPRGGHLGRQVGVWPDPKIFKEVIIPWLVKTLQPPAN
;
A
#
# COMPACT_ATOMS: atom_id res chain seq x y z
N MET A 1 -26.72 78.96 26.89
CA MET A 1 -27.15 77.63 26.44
C MET A 1 -25.96 77.01 25.74
N GLY A 2 -25.11 76.38 26.45
CA GLY A 2 -23.92 75.67 25.99
C GLY A 2 -23.62 74.55 27.00
N SER A 3 -23.07 73.51 26.62
CA SER A 3 -22.63 72.35 27.38
C SER A 3 -23.61 71.14 27.23
N THR A 4 -23.36 70.37 26.19
CA THR A 4 -23.62 68.90 26.21
C THR A 4 -23.08 68.24 24.91
N ILE A 5 -21.88 68.54 24.48
CA ILE A 5 -21.20 67.79 23.35
C ILE A 5 -19.72 67.63 23.68
N MET A 6 -19.40 67.01 24.80
CA MET A 6 -17.97 66.66 25.08
C MET A 6 -17.83 65.49 26.05
N ARG A 7 -18.60 64.41 25.85
CA ARG A 7 -18.49 63.25 26.73
C ARG A 7 -18.55 61.88 25.98
N ASN A 8 -18.62 61.86 24.66
CA ASN A 8 -18.73 60.58 23.91
C ASN A 8 -17.55 60.17 23.06
N HIS A 9 -16.39 60.83 23.18
CA HIS A 9 -15.18 60.48 22.41
C HIS A 9 -14.09 59.72 23.18
N LEU A 10 -14.30 59.45 24.49
CA LEU A 10 -13.33 58.73 25.30
C LEU A 10 -13.70 57.25 25.57
N ALA A 11 -14.85 56.82 25.17
CA ALA A 11 -15.29 55.41 25.35
C ALA A 11 -15.04 54.51 24.12
N LEU A 12 -14.68 55.07 22.96
CA LEU A 12 -14.44 54.27 21.72
C LEU A 12 -12.98 53.89 21.49
N SER A 13 -12.04 54.52 22.22
CA SER A 13 -10.60 54.24 22.06
C SER A 13 -10.09 53.10 22.95
N ALA A 14 -10.84 52.65 23.94
CA ALA A 14 -10.44 51.59 24.86
C ALA A 14 -10.87 50.16 24.41
N LEU A 15 -11.75 50.06 23.42
CA LEU A 15 -12.23 48.75 22.90
C LEU A 15 -11.47 48.25 21.69
N LEU A 16 -10.63 49.09 21.08
CA LEU A 16 -9.76 48.68 19.94
C LEU A 16 -8.34 48.22 20.36
N ALA A 17 -7.96 48.41 21.59
CA ALA A 17 -6.65 47.98 22.11
C ALA A 17 -6.68 46.56 22.75
N ALA A 18 -7.90 46.03 23.05
CA ALA A 18 -8.05 44.68 23.63
C ALA A 18 -8.24 43.57 22.57
N GLY A 19 -8.44 43.95 21.29
CA GLY A 19 -8.69 42.99 20.19
C GLY A 19 -7.42 42.53 19.44
N VAL A 20 -6.25 43.10 19.72
CA VAL A 20 -5.02 42.83 18.95
C VAL A 20 -4.02 41.93 19.72
N ILE A 21 -4.30 41.56 20.96
CA ILE A 21 -3.37 40.75 21.78
C ILE A 21 -3.81 39.24 21.83
N LEU A 22 -4.88 38.84 21.14
CA LEU A 22 -5.37 37.45 21.17
C LEU A 22 -5.07 36.63 19.91
N ILE A 23 -4.21 37.13 19.00
CA ILE A 23 -3.81 36.41 17.78
C ILE A 23 -2.32 35.95 17.79
N SER A 24 -1.64 36.03 18.91
CA SER A 24 -0.21 35.67 18.98
C SER A 24 0.09 34.52 19.93
N ALA A 25 -0.85 33.62 20.16
CA ALA A 25 -0.58 32.35 20.84
C ALA A 25 -1.04 31.18 19.96
N MET A 26 -0.73 31.19 18.67
CA MET A 26 -0.48 29.95 17.96
C MET A 26 0.85 29.44 18.52
N SER A 27 0.73 28.61 19.52
CA SER A 27 1.81 27.78 20.00
C SER A 27 2.45 27.12 18.78
N PHE A 28 3.61 27.56 18.37
CA PHE A 28 4.53 26.68 17.69
C PHE A 28 4.73 25.52 18.66
N SER A 29 4.01 24.44 18.47
CA SER A 29 4.37 23.15 19.01
C SER A 29 5.80 22.96 18.55
N GLN A 30 6.77 23.09 19.45
CA GLN A 30 8.12 22.64 19.17
C GLN A 30 7.96 21.18 18.79
N GLU A 31 8.10 20.88 17.49
CA GLU A 31 8.18 19.49 17.02
C GLU A 31 9.28 18.83 17.84
N GLN A 32 8.90 17.93 18.72
CA GLN A 32 9.87 17.11 19.42
C GLN A 32 10.71 16.41 18.35
N PRO A 33 12.04 16.31 18.52
CA PRO A 33 12.88 15.65 17.55
C PRO A 33 12.31 14.25 17.29
N ARG A 34 12.02 13.95 16.03
CA ARG A 34 11.45 12.67 15.60
C ARG A 34 12.46 11.59 15.96
N ARG A 35 12.09 10.72 16.91
CA ARG A 35 12.90 9.58 17.32
C ARG A 35 12.21 8.29 16.92
N GLU A 36 13.00 7.26 16.70
CA GLU A 36 12.48 5.91 16.55
C GLU A 36 11.66 5.48 17.77
N ARG A 37 10.67 4.64 17.58
CA ARG A 37 9.96 4.02 18.69
C ARG A 37 10.89 3.08 19.45
N THR A 38 10.78 3.07 20.77
CA THR A 38 11.35 2.01 21.59
C THR A 38 10.63 0.68 21.32
N ILE A 39 11.25 -0.43 21.70
CA ILE A 39 10.62 -1.75 21.55
C ILE A 39 9.29 -1.84 22.27
N ASP A 40 9.17 -1.25 23.45
CA ASP A 40 7.93 -1.26 24.24
C ASP A 40 6.84 -0.41 23.58
N GLU A 41 7.19 0.72 22.99
CA GLU A 41 6.25 1.52 22.17
C GLU A 41 5.78 0.77 20.93
N ILE A 42 6.67 0.02 20.27
CA ILE A 42 6.33 -0.81 19.10
C ILE A 42 5.37 -1.93 19.53
N LYS A 43 5.65 -2.65 20.61
CA LYS A 43 4.78 -3.71 21.15
C LYS A 43 3.40 -3.18 21.50
N THR A 44 3.35 -2.07 22.24
CA THR A 44 2.09 -1.43 22.65
C THR A 44 1.24 -1.05 21.45
N GLU A 45 1.85 -0.36 20.47
CA GLU A 45 1.16 0.05 19.25
C GLU A 45 0.71 -1.15 18.41
N ALA A 46 1.54 -2.17 18.26
CA ALA A 46 1.20 -3.35 17.48
C ALA A 46 0.05 -4.15 18.14
N ILE A 47 0.05 -4.33 19.46
CA ILE A 47 -1.05 -4.98 20.19
C ILE A 47 -2.34 -4.18 19.96
N HIS A 48 -2.29 -2.85 20.11
CA HIS A 48 -3.45 -2.00 19.85
C HIS A 48 -3.97 -2.16 18.43
N ARG A 49 -3.10 -2.15 17.42
CA ARG A 49 -3.49 -2.34 16.01
C ARG A 49 -4.11 -3.71 15.76
N ALA A 50 -3.62 -4.76 16.41
CA ALA A 50 -4.24 -6.09 16.32
C ALA A 50 -5.65 -6.10 16.93
N GLU A 51 -5.85 -5.44 18.07
CA GLU A 51 -7.14 -5.35 18.77
C GLU A 51 -8.21 -4.58 17.99
N VAL A 52 -7.79 -3.55 17.22
CA VAL A 52 -8.71 -2.72 16.39
C VAL A 52 -8.74 -3.13 14.91
N GLY A 53 -7.99 -4.18 14.52
CA GLY A 53 -7.92 -4.63 13.13
C GLY A 53 -7.28 -3.63 12.18
N GLN A 54 -6.23 -2.93 12.64
CA GLN A 54 -5.50 -1.92 11.87
C GLN A 54 -4.24 -2.50 11.24
N TYR A 55 -3.93 -2.05 10.00
CA TYR A 55 -2.71 -2.42 9.29
C TYR A 55 -1.43 -2.09 10.10
N PRO A 56 -0.40 -2.94 10.11
CA PRO A 56 -0.24 -4.20 9.37
C PRO A 56 -0.75 -5.46 10.10
N LEU A 57 -1.51 -5.31 11.17
CA LEU A 57 -1.99 -6.41 12.03
C LEU A 57 -3.41 -6.89 11.66
N ILE A 58 -3.95 -6.51 10.50
CA ILE A 58 -5.29 -6.94 10.06
C ILE A 58 -5.38 -8.46 10.01
N GLY A 59 -6.33 -9.02 10.76
CA GLY A 59 -6.61 -10.45 10.80
C GLY A 59 -5.58 -11.29 11.57
N LEU A 60 -4.65 -10.66 12.30
CA LEU A 60 -3.86 -11.32 13.35
C LEU A 60 -4.66 -11.35 14.65
N ASP A 61 -4.62 -12.50 15.33
CA ASP A 61 -5.20 -12.65 16.65
C ASP A 61 -4.34 -11.89 17.68
N PRO A 62 -4.90 -10.95 18.47
CA PRO A 62 -4.15 -10.22 19.49
C PRO A 62 -3.45 -11.13 20.51
N ALA A 63 -3.99 -12.32 20.79
CA ALA A 63 -3.37 -13.27 21.71
C ALA A 63 -2.06 -13.85 21.13
N ASP A 64 -2.05 -14.15 19.83
CA ASP A 64 -0.83 -14.63 19.15
C ASP A 64 0.24 -13.55 19.09
N VAL A 65 -0.17 -12.30 18.84
CA VAL A 65 0.74 -11.14 18.82
C VAL A 65 1.36 -10.94 20.20
N LYS A 66 0.56 -11.00 21.28
CA LYS A 66 1.05 -10.92 22.66
C LYS A 66 2.03 -12.06 22.96
N GLN A 67 1.69 -13.30 22.59
CA GLN A 67 2.56 -14.46 22.78
C GLN A 67 3.91 -14.33 22.05
N ALA A 68 3.92 -13.79 20.82
CA ALA A 68 5.18 -13.53 20.13
C ALA A 68 6.01 -12.45 20.84
N PHE A 69 5.38 -11.40 21.34
CA PHE A 69 6.06 -10.30 22.06
C PHE A 69 6.67 -10.67 23.39
N GLU A 70 6.22 -11.75 24.04
CA GLU A 70 6.88 -12.30 25.24
C GLU A 70 8.32 -12.75 24.95
N ARG A 71 8.65 -13.04 23.68
CA ARG A 71 9.95 -13.52 23.23
C ARG A 71 10.84 -12.43 22.61
N ILE A 72 10.37 -11.20 22.53
CA ILE A 72 11.10 -10.08 21.94
C ILE A 72 11.56 -9.14 23.05
N HIS A 73 12.85 -8.91 23.16
CA HIS A 73 13.45 -8.06 24.19
C HIS A 73 14.19 -6.86 23.60
N THR A 74 14.54 -6.94 22.29
CA THR A 74 15.29 -5.92 21.57
C THR A 74 14.60 -5.54 20.26
N ALA A 75 15.12 -4.55 19.56
CA ALA A 75 14.71 -4.22 18.20
C ALA A 75 15.42 -5.05 17.12
N ASP A 76 16.10 -6.15 17.51
CA ASP A 76 16.79 -7.02 16.57
C ASP A 76 15.81 -7.68 15.60
N LYS A 77 16.15 -7.64 14.31
CA LYS A 77 15.29 -8.10 13.22
C LYS A 77 15.11 -9.63 13.21
N ASP A 78 16.14 -10.37 13.61
CA ASP A 78 16.10 -11.82 13.62
C ASP A 78 15.40 -12.35 14.88
N GLU A 79 15.55 -11.69 16.02
CA GLU A 79 14.74 -11.94 17.24
C GLU A 79 13.25 -11.75 16.95
N TRP A 80 12.89 -10.64 16.28
CA TRP A 80 11.53 -10.38 15.83
C TRP A 80 10.97 -11.51 14.97
N ALA A 81 11.70 -11.87 13.91
CA ALA A 81 11.29 -12.92 12.97
C ALA A 81 11.14 -14.27 13.68
N ALA A 82 12.11 -14.64 14.54
CA ALA A 82 12.09 -15.90 15.28
C ALA A 82 10.89 -16.01 16.22
N ALA A 83 10.52 -14.91 16.90
CA ALA A 83 9.39 -14.88 17.81
C ALA A 83 8.05 -15.14 17.09
N PHE A 84 7.80 -14.46 15.96
CA PHE A 84 6.59 -14.67 15.15
C PHE A 84 6.60 -16.03 14.46
N MET A 85 7.74 -16.50 13.94
CA MET A 85 7.85 -17.85 13.39
C MET A 85 7.51 -18.93 14.42
N HIS A 86 7.96 -18.78 15.68
CA HIS A 86 7.67 -19.75 16.73
C HIS A 86 6.15 -19.93 16.97
N VAL A 87 5.38 -18.85 16.95
CA VAL A 87 3.92 -18.93 17.09
C VAL A 87 3.29 -19.50 15.83
N ALA A 88 3.76 -19.06 14.66
CA ALA A 88 3.26 -19.51 13.37
C ALA A 88 3.50 -21.00 13.09
N ASP A 89 4.69 -21.53 13.46
CA ASP A 89 5.08 -22.93 13.27
C ASP A 89 4.08 -23.91 13.92
N ARG A 90 3.49 -23.54 15.04
CA ARG A 90 2.46 -24.34 15.71
C ARG A 90 1.24 -24.55 14.80
N TYR A 91 0.69 -23.45 14.25
CA TYR A 91 -0.46 -23.50 13.36
C TYR A 91 -0.13 -24.18 12.04
N PHE A 92 1.04 -23.91 11.48
CA PHE A 92 1.47 -24.54 10.24
C PHE A 92 1.58 -26.06 10.37
N ASN A 93 2.22 -26.55 11.44
CA ASN A 93 2.37 -27.98 11.68
C ASN A 93 1.02 -28.67 11.98
N GLU A 94 0.12 -28.01 12.71
CA GLU A 94 -1.22 -28.49 12.96
C GLU A 94 -2.01 -28.58 11.65
N ALA A 95 -1.98 -27.53 10.81
CA ALA A 95 -2.63 -27.51 9.50
C ALA A 95 -2.16 -28.67 8.62
N LYS A 96 -0.84 -28.90 8.55
CA LYS A 96 -0.26 -30.04 7.80
C LYS A 96 -0.80 -31.38 8.27
N SER A 97 -0.98 -31.57 9.56
CA SER A 97 -1.49 -32.81 10.15
C SER A 97 -2.98 -33.03 9.85
N LEU A 98 -3.73 -31.94 9.69
CA LEU A 98 -5.19 -31.93 9.49
C LEU A 98 -5.63 -31.85 8.02
N GLU A 99 -4.71 -31.60 7.09
CA GLU A 99 -5.03 -31.30 5.67
C GLU A 99 -6.02 -32.31 5.04
N LYS A 100 -5.92 -33.60 5.42
CA LYS A 100 -6.82 -34.65 4.91
C LYS A 100 -8.01 -34.94 5.80
N SER A 101 -7.86 -34.84 7.12
CA SER A 101 -8.87 -35.25 8.11
C SER A 101 -9.85 -34.11 8.45
N ASP A 102 -9.39 -32.87 8.47
CA ASP A 102 -10.19 -31.68 8.71
C ASP A 102 -9.69 -30.51 7.84
N PRO A 103 -10.02 -30.50 6.55
CA PRO A 103 -9.54 -29.48 5.60
C PRO A 103 -10.03 -28.07 5.95
N ILE A 104 -11.15 -27.91 6.63
CA ILE A 104 -11.66 -26.58 7.02
C ILE A 104 -10.76 -25.98 8.12
N LYS A 105 -10.45 -26.76 9.14
CA LYS A 105 -9.54 -26.32 10.19
C LYS A 105 -8.11 -26.14 9.68
N ALA A 106 -7.62 -27.06 8.84
CA ALA A 106 -6.31 -26.94 8.19
C ALA A 106 -6.18 -25.62 7.42
N ASN A 107 -7.18 -25.26 6.63
CA ASN A 107 -7.20 -24.01 5.89
C ASN A 107 -7.16 -22.78 6.81
N ALA A 108 -7.95 -22.78 7.88
CA ALA A 108 -7.94 -21.68 8.87
C ALA A 108 -6.56 -21.53 9.55
N ASP A 109 -5.91 -22.64 9.87
CA ASP A 109 -4.59 -22.64 10.52
C ASP A 109 -3.48 -22.23 9.51
N PHE A 110 -3.56 -22.59 8.22
CA PHE A 110 -2.65 -22.08 7.19
C PHE A 110 -2.75 -20.57 7.04
N ILE A 111 -3.96 -19.99 7.03
CA ILE A 111 -4.16 -18.53 7.00
C ILE A 111 -3.52 -17.87 8.22
N ARG A 112 -3.72 -18.45 9.41
CA ARG A 112 -3.17 -17.93 10.67
C ARG A 112 -1.64 -17.98 10.66
N ALA A 113 -1.06 -19.07 10.21
CA ALA A 113 0.39 -19.24 10.06
C ALA A 113 0.97 -18.25 9.04
N TRP A 114 0.36 -18.15 7.86
CA TRP A 114 0.79 -17.20 6.82
C TRP A 114 0.84 -15.76 7.35
N ARG A 115 -0.21 -15.29 8.03
CA ARG A 115 -0.27 -13.91 8.55
C ARG A 115 0.80 -13.67 9.61
N LEU A 116 1.05 -14.62 10.51
CA LEU A 116 2.11 -14.53 11.52
C LEU A 116 3.51 -14.51 10.89
N TYR A 117 3.80 -15.39 9.94
CA TYR A 117 5.05 -15.36 9.17
C TYR A 117 5.20 -14.05 8.39
N SER A 118 4.11 -13.55 7.77
CA SER A 118 4.12 -12.27 7.08
C SER A 118 4.45 -11.11 8.01
N PHE A 119 3.95 -11.10 9.25
CA PHE A 119 4.32 -10.08 10.21
C PHE A 119 5.73 -10.30 10.78
N GLY A 120 6.20 -11.52 10.86
CA GLY A 120 7.59 -11.85 11.20
C GLY A 120 8.61 -11.25 10.21
N ARG A 121 8.29 -11.21 8.91
CA ARG A 121 9.16 -10.58 7.87
C ARG A 121 8.95 -9.07 7.75
N TRP A 122 7.83 -8.53 8.29
CA TRP A 122 7.42 -7.14 8.07
C TRP A 122 8.43 -6.12 8.63
N PRO A 123 8.67 -4.94 8.00
CA PRO A 123 8.04 -4.48 6.74
C PRO A 123 8.66 -5.12 5.50
N ILE A 124 9.93 -5.51 5.54
CA ILE A 124 10.69 -6.11 4.45
C ILE A 124 11.59 -7.23 4.98
N PRO A 125 11.97 -8.23 4.16
CA PRO A 125 12.85 -9.32 4.57
C PRO A 125 14.33 -8.88 4.61
N ALA A 126 14.66 -7.88 5.45
CA ALA A 126 15.97 -7.22 5.50
C ALA A 126 16.99 -7.87 6.44
N SER A 127 16.79 -9.13 6.84
CA SER A 127 17.74 -9.92 7.61
C SER A 127 17.54 -11.40 7.31
N PRO A 128 18.52 -12.30 7.64
CA PRO A 128 18.38 -13.73 7.40
C PRO A 128 17.14 -14.35 8.06
N GLY A 129 16.80 -13.95 9.28
CA GLY A 129 15.60 -14.42 9.98
C GLY A 129 14.32 -13.94 9.31
N LYS A 130 14.25 -12.66 8.91
CA LYS A 130 13.11 -12.13 8.17
C LYS A 130 12.96 -12.75 6.79
N GLN A 131 14.06 -13.08 6.12
CA GLN A 131 14.02 -13.80 4.84
C GLN A 131 13.42 -15.21 5.02
N ARG A 132 13.84 -15.96 6.04
CA ARG A 132 13.26 -17.28 6.36
C ARG A 132 11.76 -17.16 6.70
N SER A 133 11.38 -16.13 7.46
CA SER A 133 9.96 -15.87 7.77
C SER A 133 9.14 -15.59 6.50
N TYR A 134 9.73 -14.88 5.53
CA TYR A 134 9.08 -14.63 4.24
C TYR A 134 8.91 -15.92 3.42
N GLU A 135 9.92 -16.76 3.36
CA GLU A 135 9.85 -18.05 2.67
C GLU A 135 8.75 -18.94 3.25
N LYS A 136 8.66 -19.01 4.59
CA LYS A 136 7.58 -19.71 5.29
C LYS A 136 6.20 -19.07 5.06
N ALA A 137 6.14 -17.75 4.96
CA ALA A 137 4.90 -17.06 4.62
C ALA A 137 4.39 -17.45 3.24
N ILE A 138 5.28 -17.53 2.23
CA ILE A 138 4.92 -18.00 0.89
C ILE A 138 4.44 -19.45 0.92
N GLU A 139 5.15 -20.35 1.64
CA GLU A 139 4.75 -21.75 1.77
C GLU A 139 3.36 -21.87 2.39
N ALA A 140 3.11 -21.23 3.53
CA ALA A 140 1.82 -21.28 4.20
C ALA A 140 0.69 -20.66 3.36
N PHE A 141 0.98 -19.59 2.62
CA PHE A 141 0.03 -18.99 1.68
C PHE A 141 -0.32 -19.95 0.53
N LEU A 142 0.67 -20.60 -0.06
CA LEU A 142 0.41 -21.54 -1.16
C LEU A 142 -0.33 -22.79 -0.68
N ASP A 143 -0.11 -23.25 0.54
CA ASP A 143 -0.90 -24.33 1.14
C ASP A 143 -2.36 -23.89 1.39
N HIS A 144 -2.58 -22.67 1.89
CA HIS A 144 -3.91 -22.07 1.96
C HIS A 144 -4.55 -21.94 0.57
N ALA A 145 -3.82 -21.49 -0.44
CA ALA A 145 -4.32 -21.26 -1.77
C ALA A 145 -4.83 -22.54 -2.49
N LYS A 146 -4.45 -23.73 -2.02
CA LYS A 146 -5.01 -25.00 -2.52
C LYS A 146 -6.52 -25.12 -2.28
N PHE A 147 -7.05 -24.36 -1.31
CA PHE A 147 -8.49 -24.35 -1.00
C PHE A 147 -9.28 -23.31 -1.79
N TYR A 148 -8.64 -22.54 -2.68
CA TYR A 148 -9.35 -21.60 -3.52
C TYR A 148 -10.22 -22.25 -4.59
N ASP A 149 -11.41 -21.72 -4.77
CA ASP A 149 -12.29 -22.01 -5.90
C ASP A 149 -12.77 -20.69 -6.55
N PRO A 150 -12.35 -20.37 -7.78
CA PRO A 150 -11.43 -21.10 -8.67
C PRO A 150 -10.00 -21.14 -8.14
N PRO A 151 -9.20 -22.12 -8.60
CA PRO A 151 -7.84 -22.31 -8.11
C PRO A 151 -6.90 -21.16 -8.46
N LEU A 152 -5.81 -21.05 -7.70
CA LEU A 152 -4.69 -20.18 -7.98
C LEU A 152 -3.74 -20.82 -9.01
N GLU A 153 -3.35 -20.07 -10.03
CA GLU A 153 -2.23 -20.40 -10.92
C GLU A 153 -1.00 -19.55 -10.52
N VAL A 154 0.09 -20.20 -10.14
CA VAL A 154 1.38 -19.53 -9.97
C VAL A 154 2.00 -19.39 -11.35
N VAL A 155 2.22 -18.16 -11.79
CA VAL A 155 2.78 -17.86 -13.10
C VAL A 155 4.22 -17.40 -12.98
N HIS A 156 5.07 -17.85 -13.92
CA HIS A 156 6.47 -17.49 -14.03
C HIS A 156 6.70 -16.80 -15.38
N ILE A 157 6.95 -15.50 -15.35
CA ILE A 157 7.10 -14.66 -16.54
C ILE A 157 8.58 -14.40 -16.76
N PRO A 158 9.20 -14.89 -17.86
CA PRO A 158 10.61 -14.65 -18.14
C PRO A 158 10.92 -13.15 -18.28
N PHE A 159 11.94 -12.69 -17.57
CA PHE A 159 12.34 -11.28 -17.55
C PHE A 159 13.85 -11.13 -17.28
N GLU A 160 14.62 -10.66 -18.26
CA GLU A 160 16.05 -10.31 -18.15
C GLU A 160 16.89 -11.43 -17.48
N GLY A 161 16.71 -12.68 -17.92
CA GLY A 161 17.43 -13.84 -17.37
C GLY A 161 16.97 -14.32 -15.99
N LYS A 162 15.90 -13.71 -15.47
CA LYS A 162 15.19 -14.07 -14.23
C LYS A 162 13.72 -14.31 -14.51
N GLU A 163 12.89 -14.41 -13.48
CA GLU A 163 11.44 -14.58 -13.59
C GLU A 163 10.70 -13.58 -12.71
N ILE A 164 9.56 -13.09 -13.22
CA ILE A 164 8.54 -12.39 -12.40
C ILE A 164 7.56 -13.46 -11.96
N THR A 165 7.42 -13.68 -10.67
CA THR A 165 6.42 -14.59 -10.10
C THR A 165 5.13 -13.82 -9.86
N GLY A 166 4.02 -14.32 -10.41
CA GLY A 166 2.68 -13.75 -10.22
C GLY A 166 1.66 -14.81 -9.80
N TYR A 167 0.55 -14.35 -9.26
CA TYR A 167 -0.58 -15.16 -8.84
C TYR A 167 -1.81 -14.79 -9.66
N LEU A 168 -2.21 -15.69 -10.56
CA LEU A 168 -3.34 -15.52 -11.48
C LEU A 168 -4.55 -16.31 -10.97
N ARG A 169 -5.71 -15.64 -10.93
CA ARG A 169 -6.99 -16.31 -10.75
C ARG A 169 -7.99 -15.82 -11.81
N LEU A 170 -8.63 -16.76 -12.47
CA LEU A 170 -9.63 -16.48 -13.49
C LEU A 170 -11.02 -16.92 -13.00
N PRO A 171 -12.10 -16.25 -13.43
CA PRO A 171 -13.46 -16.64 -13.08
C PRO A 171 -13.78 -18.07 -13.54
N LYS A 172 -14.53 -18.80 -12.70
CA LYS A 172 -15.00 -20.15 -13.04
C LYS A 172 -16.03 -20.10 -14.18
N ASN A 173 -15.95 -21.04 -15.11
CA ASN A 173 -16.92 -21.20 -16.21
C ASN A 173 -17.03 -19.97 -17.15
N ALA A 174 -15.95 -19.24 -17.36
CA ALA A 174 -15.93 -18.17 -18.35
C ALA A 174 -16.23 -18.71 -19.76
N LYS A 175 -17.15 -18.04 -20.49
CA LYS A 175 -17.55 -18.44 -21.86
C LYS A 175 -16.66 -17.83 -22.95
N GLY A 176 -15.54 -17.26 -22.61
CA GLY A 176 -14.60 -16.63 -23.53
C GLY A 176 -13.53 -15.84 -22.76
N PRO A 177 -12.70 -15.07 -23.47
CA PRO A 177 -11.69 -14.25 -22.83
C PRO A 177 -12.29 -13.27 -21.82
N VAL A 178 -11.72 -13.21 -20.62
CA VAL A 178 -12.19 -12.38 -19.50
C VAL A 178 -11.35 -11.11 -19.34
N PRO A 179 -11.92 -10.01 -18.84
CA PRO A 179 -11.15 -8.87 -18.40
C PRO A 179 -10.19 -9.25 -17.28
N LEU A 180 -9.09 -8.49 -17.15
CA LEU A 180 -8.08 -8.74 -16.13
C LEU A 180 -7.72 -7.45 -15.38
N VAL A 181 -7.51 -7.58 -14.06
CA VAL A 181 -6.84 -6.56 -13.25
C VAL A 181 -5.43 -7.05 -12.90
N ILE A 182 -4.41 -6.27 -13.25
CA ILE A 182 -3.05 -6.47 -12.75
C ILE A 182 -2.94 -5.69 -11.43
N ALA A 183 -2.68 -6.38 -10.32
CA ALA A 183 -2.60 -5.78 -8.99
C ALA A 183 -1.15 -5.73 -8.51
N VAL A 184 -0.70 -4.54 -8.08
CA VAL A 184 0.69 -4.26 -7.66
C VAL A 184 0.70 -3.80 -6.20
N ASN A 185 1.50 -4.48 -5.37
CA ASN A 185 1.59 -4.23 -3.93
C ASN A 185 2.34 -2.94 -3.57
N GLY A 186 2.15 -2.51 -2.32
CA GLY A 186 2.92 -1.42 -1.70
C GLY A 186 4.33 -1.83 -1.27
N LEU A 187 4.98 -0.95 -0.50
CA LEU A 187 6.33 -1.18 0.00
C LEU A 187 6.44 -2.43 0.88
N ASP A 188 5.49 -2.65 1.74
CA ASP A 188 5.51 -3.61 2.84
C ASP A 188 4.45 -4.71 2.76
N SER A 189 3.43 -4.56 1.90
CA SER A 189 2.52 -5.63 1.49
C SER A 189 3.14 -6.51 0.37
N ARG A 190 2.47 -7.59 0.00
CA ARG A 190 2.95 -8.54 -1.01
C ARG A 190 1.80 -8.98 -1.92
N LYS A 191 2.12 -9.64 -3.03
CA LYS A 191 1.13 -10.20 -3.95
C LYS A 191 0.17 -11.19 -3.27
N GLU A 192 0.60 -11.84 -2.19
CA GLU A 192 -0.23 -12.70 -1.34
C GLU A 192 -1.41 -11.91 -0.74
N ASP A 193 -1.14 -10.72 -0.18
CA ASP A 193 -2.16 -9.84 0.40
C ASP A 193 -3.17 -9.37 -0.66
N LEU A 194 -2.67 -9.03 -1.86
CA LEU A 194 -3.50 -8.64 -2.98
C LEU A 194 -4.36 -9.81 -3.50
N THR A 195 -3.81 -11.02 -3.51
CA THR A 195 -4.55 -12.22 -3.95
C THR A 195 -5.77 -12.48 -3.05
N GLU A 196 -5.62 -12.32 -1.74
CA GLU A 196 -6.74 -12.38 -0.81
C GLU A 196 -7.79 -11.29 -1.10
N SER A 197 -7.33 -10.05 -1.26
CA SER A 197 -8.22 -8.92 -1.46
C SER A 197 -8.99 -9.00 -2.77
N PHE A 198 -8.34 -9.43 -3.87
CA PHE A 198 -8.94 -9.44 -5.21
C PHE A 198 -9.88 -10.63 -5.48
N GLY A 199 -9.92 -11.65 -4.63
CA GLY A 199 -10.86 -12.76 -4.78
C GLY A 199 -12.31 -12.32 -4.96
N VAL A 200 -12.70 -11.19 -4.40
CA VAL A 200 -14.06 -10.61 -4.49
C VAL A 200 -14.43 -10.10 -5.89
N ILE A 201 -13.48 -9.96 -6.84
CA ILE A 201 -13.78 -9.51 -8.21
C ILE A 201 -14.21 -10.65 -9.15
N LEU A 202 -13.84 -11.89 -8.81
CA LEU A 202 -14.10 -13.06 -9.65
C LEU A 202 -15.60 -13.28 -9.97
N PRO A 203 -16.55 -13.08 -9.03
CA PRO A 203 -17.97 -13.19 -9.31
C PRO A 203 -18.49 -12.21 -10.37
N PHE A 204 -17.76 -11.12 -10.64
CA PHE A 204 -18.10 -10.16 -11.70
C PHE A 204 -17.59 -10.57 -13.09
N GLY A 205 -17.03 -11.79 -13.22
CA GLY A 205 -16.47 -12.28 -14.47
C GLY A 205 -15.11 -11.67 -14.84
N ILE A 206 -14.40 -11.09 -13.87
CA ILE A 206 -13.10 -10.43 -14.05
C ILE A 206 -12.03 -11.25 -13.34
N GLY A 207 -10.95 -11.58 -14.05
CA GLY A 207 -9.76 -12.19 -13.46
C GLY A 207 -8.81 -11.15 -12.85
N PHE A 208 -7.84 -11.63 -12.09
CA PHE A 208 -6.75 -10.78 -11.61
C PHE A 208 -5.41 -11.50 -11.63
N LEU A 209 -4.35 -10.73 -11.80
CA LEU A 209 -2.95 -11.15 -11.70
C LEU A 209 -2.25 -10.27 -10.67
N ALA A 210 -1.96 -10.83 -9.50
CA ALA A 210 -1.22 -10.14 -8.46
C ALA A 210 0.29 -10.35 -8.65
N VAL A 211 1.07 -9.27 -8.64
CA VAL A 211 2.52 -9.30 -8.76
C VAL A 211 3.17 -8.40 -7.71
N ASP A 212 4.36 -8.75 -7.28
CA ASP A 212 5.18 -7.84 -6.49
C ASP A 212 5.75 -6.72 -7.38
N GLY A 213 5.63 -5.48 -6.92
CA GLY A 213 6.21 -4.33 -7.61
C GLY A 213 7.75 -4.34 -7.56
N PRO A 214 8.44 -3.61 -8.45
CA PRO A 214 9.90 -3.51 -8.44
C PRO A 214 10.45 -3.22 -7.05
N GLY A 215 11.48 -3.96 -6.64
CA GLY A 215 12.15 -3.85 -5.35
C GLY A 215 11.46 -4.56 -4.17
N THR A 216 10.23 -5.07 -4.35
CA THR A 216 9.48 -5.72 -3.28
C THR A 216 9.33 -7.22 -3.51
N GLY A 217 9.06 -7.97 -2.45
CA GLY A 217 8.73 -9.40 -2.51
C GLY A 217 9.67 -10.23 -3.35
N GLN A 218 9.11 -10.95 -4.32
CA GLN A 218 9.82 -11.77 -5.28
C GLN A 218 10.11 -11.05 -6.62
N ALA A 219 9.99 -9.70 -6.66
CA ALA A 219 10.34 -8.96 -7.87
C ALA A 219 11.82 -9.17 -8.24
N PRO A 220 12.14 -9.47 -9.52
CA PRO A 220 13.50 -9.83 -9.94
C PRO A 220 14.47 -8.64 -9.99
N ILE A 221 13.97 -7.40 -9.90
CA ILE A 221 14.76 -6.17 -9.99
C ILE A 221 14.49 -5.23 -8.84
N LYS A 222 15.47 -4.41 -8.49
CA LYS A 222 15.33 -3.25 -7.60
C LYS A 222 14.64 -2.10 -8.31
N VAL A 223 14.29 -1.07 -7.55
CA VAL A 223 13.68 0.15 -8.07
C VAL A 223 14.72 1.00 -8.79
N SER A 224 14.39 1.41 -10.00
CA SER A 224 15.02 2.49 -10.75
C SER A 224 13.95 3.28 -11.53
N ASP A 225 14.34 4.39 -12.11
CA ASP A 225 13.46 5.24 -12.94
C ASP A 225 12.95 4.56 -14.21
N THR A 226 13.49 3.39 -14.56
CA THR A 226 13.11 2.57 -15.72
C THR A 226 12.52 1.21 -15.33
N SER A 227 12.22 0.97 -14.05
CA SER A 227 11.75 -0.34 -13.58
C SER A 227 10.32 -0.66 -13.99
N GLU A 228 9.54 0.30 -14.55
CA GLU A 228 8.24 0.04 -15.17
C GLU A 228 8.30 -1.01 -16.27
N ARG A 229 9.46 -1.23 -16.92
CA ARG A 229 9.65 -2.26 -17.94
C ARG A 229 9.30 -3.67 -17.45
N MET A 230 9.46 -3.93 -16.14
CA MET A 230 9.02 -5.17 -15.52
C MET A 230 7.49 -5.32 -15.61
N LEU A 231 6.76 -4.26 -15.32
CA LEU A 231 5.28 -4.28 -15.38
C LEU A 231 4.78 -4.26 -16.83
N SER A 232 5.49 -3.61 -17.76
CA SER A 232 5.22 -3.75 -19.20
C SER A 232 5.30 -5.22 -19.64
N LYS A 233 6.27 -5.97 -19.11
CA LYS A 233 6.39 -7.40 -19.38
C LYS A 233 5.25 -8.24 -18.78
N VAL A 234 4.71 -7.83 -17.63
CA VAL A 234 3.50 -8.45 -17.07
C VAL A 234 2.29 -8.21 -17.97
N ILE A 235 2.17 -7.02 -18.57
CA ILE A 235 1.11 -6.72 -19.55
C ILE A 235 1.31 -7.56 -20.82
N ASP A 236 2.53 -7.71 -21.35
CA ASP A 236 2.82 -8.58 -22.49
C ASP A 236 2.34 -10.01 -22.23
N TYR A 237 2.65 -10.55 -21.05
CA TYR A 237 2.20 -11.87 -20.62
C TYR A 237 0.66 -11.94 -20.58
N ALA A 238 0.01 -10.99 -19.94
CA ALA A 238 -1.45 -10.96 -19.86
C ALA A 238 -2.09 -10.93 -21.25
N GLN A 239 -1.55 -10.14 -22.18
CA GLN A 239 -2.04 -10.05 -23.55
C GLN A 239 -1.76 -11.31 -24.41
N SER A 240 -0.79 -12.14 -24.03
CA SER A 240 -0.47 -13.40 -24.71
C SER A 240 -1.37 -14.56 -24.31
N ARG A 241 -2.12 -14.43 -23.21
CA ARG A 241 -3.00 -15.50 -22.69
C ARG A 241 -4.34 -15.50 -23.43
N PRO A 242 -4.73 -16.62 -24.06
CA PRO A 242 -5.99 -16.72 -24.81
C PRO A 242 -7.23 -16.59 -23.92
N GLU A 243 -7.12 -16.84 -22.61
CA GLU A 243 -8.21 -16.73 -21.65
C GLU A 243 -8.46 -15.27 -21.20
N ILE A 244 -7.55 -14.34 -21.57
CA ILE A 244 -7.62 -12.94 -21.16
C ILE A 244 -8.01 -12.07 -22.36
N ASP A 245 -8.98 -11.19 -22.16
CA ASP A 245 -9.31 -10.16 -23.16
C ASP A 245 -8.25 -9.06 -23.14
N LYS A 246 -7.37 -9.10 -24.13
CA LYS A 246 -6.24 -8.17 -24.28
C LYS A 246 -6.64 -6.70 -24.36
N ASN A 247 -7.91 -6.40 -24.69
CA ASN A 247 -8.43 -5.03 -24.79
C ASN A 247 -9.11 -4.55 -23.51
N ARG A 248 -9.22 -5.42 -22.48
CA ARG A 248 -9.86 -5.12 -21.21
C ARG A 248 -8.94 -5.47 -20.04
N ILE A 249 -7.77 -4.86 -20.02
CA ILE A 249 -6.79 -4.95 -18.93
C ILE A 249 -6.79 -3.64 -18.16
N ALA A 250 -6.94 -3.70 -16.85
CA ALA A 250 -6.76 -2.58 -15.94
C ALA A 250 -5.60 -2.85 -14.97
N MET A 251 -5.11 -1.81 -14.32
CA MET A 251 -4.10 -1.95 -13.26
C MET A 251 -4.62 -1.34 -11.96
N HIS A 252 -4.28 -1.96 -10.84
CA HIS A 252 -4.47 -1.41 -9.51
C HIS A 252 -3.15 -1.39 -8.76
N GLY A 253 -2.87 -0.29 -8.06
CA GLY A 253 -1.70 -0.18 -7.21
C GLY A 253 -2.02 0.42 -5.85
N VAL A 254 -1.28 -0.03 -4.84
CA VAL A 254 -1.43 0.39 -3.44
C VAL A 254 -0.15 1.09 -2.99
N SER A 255 -0.21 2.35 -2.49
CA SER A 255 0.95 3.07 -1.96
C SER A 255 2.12 3.09 -2.97
N TRP A 256 3.25 2.48 -2.66
CA TRP A 256 4.36 2.33 -3.60
C TRP A 256 3.94 1.68 -4.93
N GLY A 257 3.04 0.71 -4.90
CA GLY A 257 2.43 0.13 -6.11
C GLY A 257 1.53 1.11 -6.86
N ALA A 258 0.94 2.09 -6.17
CA ALA A 258 0.14 3.13 -6.81
C ALA A 258 0.99 4.11 -7.62
N TYR A 259 2.25 4.37 -7.21
CA TYR A 259 3.23 5.03 -8.07
C TYR A 259 3.39 4.30 -9.41
N TRP A 260 3.59 2.98 -9.35
CA TRP A 260 3.73 2.18 -10.56
C TRP A 260 2.45 2.17 -11.40
N ALA A 261 1.28 1.99 -10.79
CA ALA A 261 0.01 2.04 -11.53
C ALA A 261 -0.20 3.41 -12.21
N THR A 262 0.19 4.50 -11.55
CA THR A 262 0.12 5.86 -12.12
C THR A 262 1.10 6.03 -13.28
N LYS A 263 2.35 5.58 -13.13
CA LYS A 263 3.33 5.60 -14.22
C LYS A 263 2.88 4.76 -15.40
N MET A 264 2.36 3.55 -15.16
CA MET A 264 1.85 2.67 -16.20
C MET A 264 0.61 3.23 -16.91
N ALA A 265 -0.26 3.99 -16.21
CA ALA A 265 -1.37 4.69 -16.84
C ALA A 265 -0.91 5.67 -17.93
N ILE A 266 0.32 6.17 -17.82
CA ILE A 266 0.93 7.09 -18.80
C ILE A 266 1.67 6.30 -19.88
N VAL A 267 2.63 5.46 -19.48
CA VAL A 267 3.54 4.80 -20.43
C VAL A 267 2.87 3.67 -21.21
N GLU A 268 1.83 3.05 -20.64
CA GLU A 268 1.06 1.95 -21.23
C GLU A 268 -0.40 2.33 -21.55
N ARG A 269 -0.66 3.63 -21.70
CA ARG A 269 -1.99 4.18 -22.00
C ARG A 269 -2.77 3.40 -23.07
N GLY A 270 -2.09 2.99 -24.12
CA GLY A 270 -2.70 2.28 -25.25
C GLY A 270 -3.11 0.84 -24.97
N ARG A 271 -2.61 0.25 -23.89
CA ARG A 271 -2.84 -1.15 -23.48
C ARG A 271 -3.71 -1.30 -22.24
N LEU A 272 -3.87 -0.23 -21.45
CA LEU A 272 -4.65 -0.24 -20.23
C LEU A 272 -6.00 0.45 -20.41
N ARG A 273 -7.07 -0.23 -20.03
CA ARG A 273 -8.43 0.30 -20.03
C ARG A 273 -8.65 1.34 -18.94
N GLY A 274 -7.89 1.24 -17.86
CA GLY A 274 -7.85 2.19 -16.76
C GLY A 274 -6.95 1.74 -15.63
N CYS A 275 -6.63 2.66 -14.71
CA CYS A 275 -5.82 2.39 -13.54
C CYS A 275 -6.49 2.95 -12.28
N SER A 276 -6.48 2.19 -11.18
CA SER A 276 -6.81 2.71 -9.85
C SER A 276 -5.55 2.81 -9.01
N ALA A 277 -5.34 3.93 -8.35
CA ALA A 277 -4.16 4.24 -7.57
C ALA A 277 -4.56 4.70 -6.17
N GLN A 278 -4.13 3.95 -5.15
CA GLN A 278 -4.46 4.22 -3.76
C GLN A 278 -3.25 4.84 -3.05
N SER A 279 -3.33 6.14 -2.73
CA SER A 279 -2.26 7.02 -2.24
C SER A 279 -0.99 6.95 -3.13
N PRO A 280 -1.06 7.41 -4.40
CA PRO A 280 0.07 7.36 -5.31
C PRO A 280 1.09 8.47 -5.02
N PRO A 281 2.35 8.15 -4.66
CA PRO A 281 3.42 9.15 -4.73
C PRO A 281 3.62 9.59 -6.17
N VAL A 282 3.78 10.90 -6.41
CA VAL A 282 3.87 11.46 -7.77
C VAL A 282 5.08 12.38 -7.95
N ASP A 283 5.27 13.33 -7.02
CA ASP A 283 6.33 14.34 -7.09
C ASP A 283 6.82 14.78 -5.71
N HIS A 284 5.94 15.38 -4.87
CA HIS A 284 6.31 15.94 -3.56
C HIS A 284 6.89 14.88 -2.62
N PHE A 285 6.37 13.66 -2.66
CA PHE A 285 6.89 12.51 -1.91
C PHE A 285 8.39 12.28 -2.18
N PHE A 286 8.85 12.52 -3.40
CA PHE A 286 10.22 12.23 -3.83
C PHE A 286 11.21 13.35 -3.52
N GLN A 287 10.74 14.47 -2.97
CA GLN A 287 11.62 15.60 -2.65
C GLN A 287 12.39 15.33 -1.34
N LYS A 288 13.67 15.72 -1.31
CA LYS A 288 14.55 15.55 -0.14
C LYS A 288 13.95 16.18 1.12
N GLU A 289 13.24 17.28 0.97
CA GLU A 289 12.57 17.97 2.07
C GLU A 289 11.47 17.11 2.71
N PHE A 290 10.64 16.44 1.90
CA PHE A 290 9.60 15.55 2.40
C PHE A 290 10.22 14.32 3.09
N LEU A 291 11.28 13.74 2.53
CA LEU A 291 12.03 12.66 3.15
C LEU A 291 12.47 13.04 4.57
N MET A 292 13.10 14.20 4.71
CA MET A 292 13.67 14.62 6.00
C MET A 292 12.62 15.09 7.00
N ASN A 293 11.57 15.76 6.55
CA ASN A 293 10.58 16.40 7.42
C ASN A 293 9.35 15.53 7.71
N SER A 294 9.06 14.54 6.87
CA SER A 294 7.81 13.77 6.95
C SER A 294 8.00 12.28 7.05
N LEU A 295 8.90 11.68 6.28
CA LEU A 295 9.09 10.22 6.29
C LEU A 295 9.96 9.75 7.45
N LEU A 296 11.04 10.45 7.75
CA LEU A 296 11.95 10.08 8.84
C LEU A 296 11.23 10.19 10.19
N GLY A 297 11.13 9.09 10.92
CA GLY A 297 10.44 9.01 12.21
C GLY A 297 8.90 9.14 12.10
N ASN A 298 8.31 8.83 10.95
CA ASN A 298 6.86 8.85 10.73
C ASN A 298 6.13 7.93 11.71
N ARG A 299 5.06 8.44 12.36
CA ARG A 299 4.32 7.72 13.40
C ARG A 299 3.09 6.95 12.89
N GLU A 300 2.64 7.22 11.68
CA GLU A 300 1.59 6.42 11.04
C GLU A 300 2.12 5.02 10.68
N TYR A 301 3.40 4.93 10.32
CA TYR A 301 4.09 3.67 10.12
C TYR A 301 4.52 3.06 11.47
N LEU A 302 4.52 1.74 11.60
CA LEU A 302 4.84 1.08 12.87
C LEU A 302 6.32 1.17 13.22
N PHE A 303 7.19 0.94 12.22
CA PHE A 303 8.64 1.15 12.31
C PHE A 303 9.06 2.43 11.57
N ASP A 304 10.37 2.67 11.44
CA ASP A 304 10.85 3.67 10.51
C ASP A 304 10.69 3.19 9.07
N GLN A 305 10.05 4.01 8.23
CA GLN A 305 9.77 3.71 6.83
C GLN A 305 11.01 3.86 5.95
N VAL A 306 11.92 4.75 6.31
CA VAL A 306 13.09 5.12 5.50
C VAL A 306 14.03 3.92 5.24
N PRO A 307 14.40 3.08 6.23
CA PRO A 307 15.21 1.89 5.96
C PRO A 307 14.53 0.89 5.00
N ALA A 308 13.21 0.80 5.03
CA ALA A 308 12.47 -0.06 4.12
C ALA A 308 12.51 0.47 2.68
N LEU A 309 12.33 1.79 2.50
CA LEU A 309 12.48 2.44 1.19
C LEU A 309 13.91 2.32 0.65
N MET A 310 14.93 2.60 1.46
CA MET A 310 16.33 2.44 1.07
C MET A 310 16.64 1.05 0.54
N ASN A 311 16.10 0.02 1.20
CA ASN A 311 16.37 -1.37 0.83
C ASN A 311 15.86 -1.73 -0.57
N ILE A 312 14.79 -1.13 -1.05
CA ILE A 312 14.21 -1.44 -2.36
C ILE A 312 14.86 -0.69 -3.51
N LEU A 313 15.55 0.42 -3.24
CA LEU A 313 16.22 1.26 -4.25
C LEU A 313 17.52 0.61 -4.73
N GLU A 314 17.85 0.77 -6.01
CA GLU A 314 19.06 0.23 -6.59
C GLU A 314 20.27 1.10 -6.23
N GLY A 315 21.28 0.51 -5.59
CA GLY A 315 22.55 1.19 -5.27
C GLY A 315 22.47 2.27 -4.19
N VAL A 316 21.40 2.31 -3.38
CA VAL A 316 21.20 3.30 -2.31
C VAL A 316 21.46 2.65 -0.94
N HIS A 317 22.39 3.23 -0.16
CA HIS A 317 22.84 2.69 1.13
C HIS A 317 22.81 3.70 2.26
N THR A 318 22.71 5.00 1.96
CA THR A 318 22.71 6.11 2.92
C THR A 318 21.53 7.06 2.70
N LEU A 319 21.22 7.86 3.72
CA LEU A 319 20.18 8.90 3.61
C LEU A 319 20.51 9.95 2.55
N ASP A 320 21.79 10.33 2.44
CA ASP A 320 22.21 11.31 1.44
C ASP A 320 22.04 10.77 0.02
N GLU A 321 22.49 9.53 -0.22
CA GLU A 321 22.26 8.85 -1.51
C GLU A 321 20.76 8.71 -1.81
N MET A 322 19.94 8.41 -0.82
CA MET A 322 18.49 8.35 -0.98
C MET A 322 17.91 9.71 -1.34
N GLY A 323 18.36 10.77 -0.67
CA GLY A 323 17.93 12.15 -0.94
C GLY A 323 18.31 12.66 -2.34
N GLU A 324 19.38 12.12 -2.93
CA GLU A 324 19.80 12.39 -4.31
C GLU A 324 19.07 11.49 -5.33
N TYR A 325 18.69 10.29 -4.92
CA TYR A 325 18.08 9.29 -5.78
C TYR A 325 16.58 9.53 -5.98
N LEU A 326 15.84 9.78 -4.89
CA LEU A 326 14.38 9.87 -4.92
C LEU A 326 13.83 10.91 -5.90
N PRO A 327 14.43 12.11 -6.09
CA PRO A 327 13.95 13.07 -7.07
C PRO A 327 13.87 12.54 -8.50
N ARG A 328 14.69 11.55 -8.88
CA ARG A 328 14.64 10.90 -10.20
C ARG A 328 13.36 10.08 -10.40
N MET A 329 12.72 9.66 -9.29
CA MET A 329 11.47 8.90 -9.34
C MET A 329 10.25 9.79 -9.57
N SER A 330 10.37 11.11 -9.37
CA SER A 330 9.29 12.06 -9.64
C SER A 330 8.79 11.96 -11.08
N LEU A 331 7.48 11.81 -11.26
CA LEU A 331 6.86 11.78 -12.59
C LEU A 331 6.93 13.15 -13.28
N VAL A 332 7.11 14.24 -12.52
CA VAL A 332 7.40 15.59 -13.02
C VAL A 332 8.82 15.63 -13.59
N ALA A 333 9.81 15.20 -12.79
CA ALA A 333 11.22 15.19 -13.20
C ALA A 333 11.47 14.29 -14.43
N GLN A 334 10.72 13.17 -14.54
CA GLN A 334 10.75 12.29 -15.71
C GLN A 334 10.02 12.87 -16.94
N GLY A 335 9.38 14.04 -16.82
CA GLY A 335 8.58 14.64 -17.89
C GLY A 335 7.39 13.79 -18.32
N LEU A 336 6.87 12.96 -17.40
CA LEU A 336 5.73 12.08 -17.65
C LEU A 336 4.41 12.73 -17.23
N LEU A 337 4.39 13.39 -16.07
CA LEU A 337 3.17 14.01 -15.56
C LEU A 337 2.70 15.13 -16.50
N GLY A 338 1.44 15.06 -16.93
CA GLY A 338 0.87 15.96 -17.92
C GLY A 338 0.78 15.36 -19.33
N ARG A 339 1.43 14.22 -19.59
CA ARG A 339 1.19 13.47 -20.83
C ARG A 339 -0.20 12.84 -20.82
N PRO A 340 -0.75 12.51 -22.00
CA PRO A 340 -1.95 11.70 -22.09
C PRO A 340 -1.85 10.40 -21.29
N MET A 341 -2.93 10.02 -20.57
CA MET A 341 -2.95 8.84 -19.73
C MET A 341 -4.24 8.03 -19.85
N ALA A 342 -4.23 6.78 -19.41
CA ALA A 342 -5.43 5.97 -19.29
C ALA A 342 -6.38 6.56 -18.21
N PRO A 343 -7.70 6.30 -18.27
CA PRO A 343 -8.64 6.70 -17.23
C PRO A 343 -8.17 6.24 -15.84
N MET A 344 -8.33 7.09 -14.83
CA MET A 344 -7.85 6.81 -13.47
C MET A 344 -8.91 7.01 -12.40
N LEU A 345 -8.82 6.20 -11.35
CA LEU A 345 -9.38 6.45 -10.03
C LEU A 345 -8.24 6.72 -9.05
N VAL A 346 -8.27 7.88 -8.40
CA VAL A 346 -7.32 8.28 -7.35
C VAL A 346 -8.01 8.16 -5.99
N ILE A 347 -7.43 7.41 -5.08
CA ILE A 347 -7.94 7.20 -3.71
C ILE A 347 -6.92 7.76 -2.72
N ALA A 348 -7.34 8.60 -1.77
CA ALA A 348 -6.42 9.18 -0.78
C ALA A 348 -7.12 9.57 0.53
N GLY A 349 -6.30 9.87 1.54
CA GLY A 349 -6.72 10.51 2.78
C GLY A 349 -6.04 11.87 2.95
N VAL A 350 -6.81 12.88 3.38
CA VAL A 350 -6.27 14.23 3.60
C VAL A 350 -5.24 14.26 4.74
N LEU A 351 -5.34 13.32 5.68
CA LEU A 351 -4.44 13.21 6.83
C LEU A 351 -3.31 12.20 6.60
N ASP A 352 -3.05 11.81 5.33
CA ASP A 352 -1.94 10.92 4.98
C ASP A 352 -0.60 11.60 5.26
N THR A 353 0.19 11.00 6.15
CA THR A 353 1.52 11.48 6.51
C THR A 353 2.65 10.71 5.80
N GLN A 354 2.30 9.65 5.08
CA GLN A 354 3.25 8.82 4.33
C GLN A 354 3.34 9.25 2.85
N VAL A 355 2.22 9.67 2.26
CA VAL A 355 2.18 10.27 0.92
C VAL A 355 1.42 11.59 1.04
N PRO A 356 2.02 12.73 0.66
CA PRO A 356 1.38 14.03 0.85
C PRO A 356 0.19 14.19 -0.10
N ILE A 357 -0.94 14.66 0.41
CA ILE A 357 -2.17 14.87 -0.37
C ILE A 357 -1.95 15.82 -1.58
N ASP A 358 -0.90 16.62 -1.54
CA ASP A 358 -0.49 17.48 -2.66
C ASP A 358 -0.12 16.69 -3.91
N ASP A 359 0.39 15.47 -3.77
CA ASP A 359 0.67 14.57 -4.88
C ASP A 359 -0.61 14.15 -5.61
N GLU A 360 -1.66 13.84 -4.87
CA GLU A 360 -2.95 13.48 -5.46
C GLU A 360 -3.63 14.68 -6.12
N TYR A 361 -3.59 15.86 -5.51
CA TYR A 361 -4.11 17.08 -6.12
C TYR A 361 -3.33 17.45 -7.39
N LEU A 362 -2.00 17.30 -7.36
CA LEU A 362 -1.17 17.49 -8.54
C LEU A 362 -1.56 16.51 -9.66
N LEU A 363 -1.69 15.21 -9.35
CA LEU A 363 -2.10 14.19 -10.31
C LEU A 363 -3.49 14.47 -10.90
N LEU A 364 -4.47 14.87 -10.07
CA LEU A 364 -5.83 15.18 -10.51
C LEU A 364 -5.86 16.38 -11.46
N SER A 365 -4.95 17.34 -11.31
CA SER A 365 -4.86 18.55 -12.14
C SER A 365 -4.19 18.34 -13.50
N LYS A 366 -3.57 17.18 -13.78
CA LYS A 366 -2.76 16.91 -14.96
C LYS A 366 -3.37 15.85 -15.88
N GLY A 367 -2.86 15.75 -17.10
CA GLY A 367 -3.33 14.80 -18.12
C GLY A 367 -4.41 15.38 -19.02
N ASP A 368 -4.96 14.53 -19.89
CA ASP A 368 -5.85 14.91 -21.00
C ASP A 368 -7.30 14.43 -20.84
N VAL A 369 -7.59 13.66 -19.78
CA VAL A 369 -8.93 13.13 -19.49
C VAL A 369 -9.33 13.38 -18.03
N PRO A 370 -10.63 13.52 -17.73
CA PRO A 370 -11.12 13.57 -16.37
C PRO A 370 -10.74 12.32 -15.60
N LYS A 371 -10.48 12.48 -14.30
CA LYS A 371 -10.19 11.40 -13.36
C LYS A 371 -11.27 11.30 -12.31
N ASP A 372 -11.60 10.08 -11.91
CA ASP A 372 -12.41 9.84 -10.74
C ASP A 372 -11.53 9.98 -9.49
N ALA A 373 -12.10 10.51 -8.40
CA ALA A 373 -11.41 10.65 -7.13
C ALA A 373 -12.29 10.24 -5.96
N TRP A 374 -11.70 9.57 -4.99
CA TRP A 374 -12.30 9.32 -3.68
C TRP A 374 -11.32 9.80 -2.60
N ILE A 375 -11.59 10.95 -2.02
CA ILE A 375 -10.73 11.59 -1.02
C ILE A 375 -11.43 11.58 0.33
N ASN A 376 -10.87 10.86 1.31
CA ASN A 376 -11.40 10.83 2.67
C ASN A 376 -10.83 12.01 3.47
N PRO A 377 -11.65 13.00 3.88
CA PRO A 377 -11.17 14.19 4.60
C PRO A 377 -10.64 13.85 6.00
N ARG A 378 -10.94 12.69 6.55
CA ARG A 378 -10.48 12.21 7.85
C ARG A 378 -9.61 10.94 7.73
N GLY A 379 -9.26 10.55 6.52
CA GLY A 379 -8.42 9.38 6.24
C GLY A 379 -6.95 9.70 6.36
N GLY A 380 -6.18 8.78 6.92
CA GLY A 380 -4.73 8.72 6.80
C GLY A 380 -4.31 7.96 5.54
N HIS A 381 -3.15 7.31 5.58
CA HIS A 381 -2.60 6.59 4.44
C HIS A 381 -3.59 5.60 3.82
N LEU A 382 -3.67 5.59 2.49
CA LEU A 382 -4.62 4.83 1.68
C LEU A 382 -6.10 5.26 1.84
N GLY A 383 -6.36 6.44 2.42
CA GLY A 383 -7.71 6.90 2.73
C GLY A 383 -8.34 6.22 3.95
N ARG A 384 -7.58 5.44 4.70
CA ARG A 384 -8.05 4.67 5.86
C ARG A 384 -8.54 5.58 6.98
N GLN A 385 -9.64 5.17 7.60
CA GLN A 385 -10.12 5.76 8.85
C GLN A 385 -10.57 4.63 9.77
N VAL A 386 -9.89 4.47 10.89
CA VAL A 386 -10.16 3.39 11.86
C VAL A 386 -11.64 3.35 12.24
N GLY A 387 -12.24 2.18 12.22
CA GLY A 387 -13.64 1.95 12.57
C GLY A 387 -14.69 2.48 11.57
N VAL A 388 -14.30 3.30 10.58
CA VAL A 388 -15.24 3.91 9.62
C VAL A 388 -14.96 3.46 8.18
N TRP A 389 -13.72 3.60 7.74
CA TRP A 389 -13.25 3.23 6.40
C TRP A 389 -11.99 2.35 6.48
N PRO A 390 -12.11 1.09 6.94
CA PRO A 390 -11.00 0.13 6.88
C PRO A 390 -10.76 -0.31 5.43
N ASP A 391 -9.55 -0.83 5.14
CA ASP A 391 -9.16 -1.28 3.79
C ASP A 391 -10.19 -2.16 3.08
N PRO A 392 -10.75 -3.21 3.71
CA PRO A 392 -11.71 -4.06 3.02
C PRO A 392 -12.95 -3.31 2.55
N LYS A 393 -13.37 -2.26 3.27
CA LYS A 393 -14.52 -1.45 2.90
C LYS A 393 -14.19 -0.53 1.73
N ILE A 394 -13.04 0.17 1.76
CA ILE A 394 -12.59 1.01 0.64
C ILE A 394 -12.47 0.15 -0.62
N PHE A 395 -11.86 -1.02 -0.49
CA PHE A 395 -11.69 -1.94 -1.59
C PHE A 395 -13.04 -2.37 -2.19
N LYS A 396 -13.96 -2.84 -1.36
CA LYS A 396 -15.26 -3.36 -1.78
C LYS A 396 -16.21 -2.27 -2.30
N GLU A 397 -16.23 -1.09 -1.69
CA GLU A 397 -17.24 -0.05 -1.98
C GLU A 397 -16.73 1.02 -2.95
N VAL A 398 -15.41 1.16 -3.14
CA VAL A 398 -14.82 2.20 -3.99
C VAL A 398 -14.05 1.57 -5.17
N ILE A 399 -13.06 0.72 -4.89
CA ILE A 399 -12.13 0.22 -5.91
C ILE A 399 -12.81 -0.79 -6.83
N ILE A 400 -13.43 -1.82 -6.28
CA ILE A 400 -14.05 -2.89 -7.07
C ILE A 400 -15.17 -2.37 -7.98
N PRO A 401 -16.12 -1.52 -7.51
CA PRO A 401 -17.16 -0.99 -8.39
C PRO A 401 -16.59 -0.17 -9.57
N TRP A 402 -15.54 0.61 -9.33
CA TRP A 402 -14.90 1.37 -10.39
C TRP A 402 -14.19 0.47 -11.42
N LEU A 403 -13.44 -0.54 -10.96
CA LEU A 403 -12.79 -1.51 -11.83
C LEU A 403 -13.80 -2.31 -12.66
N VAL A 404 -14.89 -2.75 -12.05
CA VAL A 404 -15.98 -3.46 -12.74
C VAL A 404 -16.57 -2.58 -13.84
N LYS A 405 -16.90 -1.32 -13.53
CA LYS A 405 -17.42 -0.35 -14.51
C LYS A 405 -16.43 -0.12 -15.66
N THR A 406 -15.15 0.08 -15.35
CA THR A 406 -14.08 0.37 -16.31
C THR A 406 -13.83 -0.78 -17.28
N LEU A 407 -13.96 -2.01 -16.79
CA LEU A 407 -13.72 -3.24 -17.55
C LEU A 407 -14.97 -3.80 -18.25
N GLN A 408 -16.14 -3.18 -18.13
CA GLN A 408 -17.31 -3.54 -18.92
C GLN A 408 -17.06 -3.28 -20.41
N PRO A 409 -17.71 -4.05 -21.30
CA PRO A 409 -17.71 -3.70 -22.74
C PRO A 409 -18.22 -2.26 -22.92
N PRO A 410 -17.73 -1.52 -23.91
CA PRO A 410 -18.33 -0.24 -24.25
C PRO A 410 -19.83 -0.45 -24.50
N ALA A 411 -20.66 0.44 -23.97
CA ALA A 411 -22.08 0.44 -24.29
C ALA A 411 -22.22 0.62 -25.83
N ASN A 412 -22.98 -0.29 -26.45
CA ASN A 412 -23.29 -0.22 -27.87
C ASN A 412 -24.12 1.03 -28.19
#